data_e8a94f806dab5dd88b84dae2fb9ae49b
#
_entry.id   e8a94f806dab5dd88b84dae2fb9ae49b
#
_cell.length_a   1.000
_cell.length_b   1.000
_cell.length_c   1.000
_cell.angle_alpha   90.00
_cell.angle_beta   90.00
_cell.angle_gamma   90.00
#
_symmetry.space_group_name_H-M   'P 1'
#
loop_
_entity.id
_entity.type
_entity.pdbx_description
1 polymer ?
#
loop_
_entity_poly.entity_id
_entity_poly.type
_entity_poly.pdbx_seq_one_letter_code
_entity_poly.pdbx_strand_id
1 'polypeptide(L)'
;MAPTPTLVRRAPARALIAALSLALIALPAQARADAGEETAAQSSAESSTAAQSAGQTTPSASPSLAPTGAPEAADPSASEQERGAPASSASNEPPTMNAPDETGRGAWVRDSVGWWWRRADGTYPASQWVAIGGSRYYFNGSGYMATGWLRDGDDWFFLAPSGTLLGGWVNDGGSWYYLDSTSGVMHTGMTGVDGTWYYMDSSGAMRTGWVSLPDGWHYFASSGAQMGGWLRDGGAWYYLDPNNGVMRTGMTRVDGTWYYMDSSGAMRTGWVSLADGWHYFASSGAQMGGWL
;
A
#
# COMPACT_ATOMS: atom_id res chain seq x y z
N MET A 1 35.56 -54.41 41.78
CA MET A 1 35.78 -53.00 42.05
C MET A 1 35.29 -52.25 40.82
N ALA A 2 34.10 -51.69 40.91
CA ALA A 2 33.54 -50.88 39.84
C ALA A 2 33.68 -49.41 40.23
N PRO A 3 34.04 -48.50 39.30
CA PRO A 3 34.18 -47.07 39.66
C PRO A 3 32.81 -46.40 39.73
N THR A 4 32.60 -45.64 40.78
CA THR A 4 31.43 -44.79 41.08
C THR A 4 31.31 -43.63 40.09
N PRO A 5 30.12 -43.28 39.59
CA PRO A 5 29.95 -42.14 38.71
C PRO A 5 29.94 -40.84 39.52
N THR A 6 30.83 -39.92 39.13
CA THR A 6 30.92 -38.55 39.69
C THR A 6 29.77 -37.71 39.23
N LEU A 7 28.97 -37.26 40.17
CA LEU A 7 27.83 -36.35 40.00
C LEU A 7 28.34 -34.95 39.71
N VAL A 8 28.28 -34.49 38.46
CA VAL A 8 28.57 -33.09 38.09
C VAL A 8 27.33 -32.26 38.44
N ARG A 9 27.45 -31.48 39.49
CA ARG A 9 26.48 -30.45 39.89
C ARG A 9 26.48 -29.32 38.85
N ARG A 10 25.35 -29.17 38.13
CA ARG A 10 25.07 -27.99 37.31
C ARG A 10 24.74 -26.83 38.24
N ALA A 11 25.48 -25.73 38.09
CA ALA A 11 25.19 -24.46 38.72
C ALA A 11 23.97 -23.81 38.02
N PRO A 12 23.08 -23.11 38.74
CA PRO A 12 21.96 -22.41 38.15
C PRO A 12 22.47 -21.16 37.42
N ALA A 13 22.11 -21.04 36.16
CA ALA A 13 22.31 -19.82 35.39
C ALA A 13 21.43 -18.70 35.97
N ARG A 14 22.09 -17.67 36.52
CA ARG A 14 21.45 -16.44 36.93
C ARG A 14 20.94 -15.72 35.67
N ALA A 15 19.63 -15.51 35.61
CA ALA A 15 18.99 -14.64 34.62
C ALA A 15 19.45 -13.20 34.87
N LEU A 16 20.20 -12.63 33.91
CA LEU A 16 20.41 -11.19 33.82
C LEU A 16 19.17 -10.61 33.11
N ILE A 17 18.33 -9.93 33.89
CA ILE A 17 17.28 -9.07 33.36
C ILE A 17 17.96 -7.81 32.86
N ALA A 18 18.19 -7.69 31.57
CA ALA A 18 18.55 -6.43 30.94
C ALA A 18 17.27 -5.60 30.78
N ALA A 19 17.14 -4.57 31.60
CA ALA A 19 16.14 -3.55 31.47
C ALA A 19 16.42 -2.74 30.19
N LEU A 20 15.57 -2.93 29.15
CA LEU A 20 15.59 -2.11 27.95
C LEU A 20 14.89 -0.80 28.27
N SER A 21 15.66 0.26 28.47
CA SER A 21 15.16 1.62 28.63
C SER A 21 14.54 2.09 27.34
N LEU A 22 13.22 2.33 27.35
CA LEU A 22 12.48 2.99 26.28
C LEU A 22 12.94 4.45 26.22
N ALA A 23 13.76 4.79 25.24
CA ALA A 23 14.03 6.19 24.90
C ALA A 23 12.86 6.71 24.07
N LEU A 24 11.96 7.43 24.73
CA LEU A 24 10.91 8.23 24.11
C LEU A 24 11.57 9.43 23.45
N ILE A 25 11.76 9.41 22.14
CA ILE A 25 12.19 10.60 21.39
C ILE A 25 10.96 11.48 21.20
N ALA A 26 10.86 12.52 22.02
CA ALA A 26 9.91 13.60 21.87
C ALA A 26 10.32 14.47 20.68
N LEU A 27 9.45 14.59 19.67
CA LEU A 27 9.53 15.59 18.62
C LEU A 27 9.20 16.97 19.22
N PRO A 28 9.95 18.03 18.88
CA PRO A 28 9.63 19.37 19.36
C PRO A 28 8.42 19.92 18.61
N ALA A 29 7.41 20.32 19.37
CA ALA A 29 6.35 21.18 18.91
C ALA A 29 6.95 22.56 18.57
N GLN A 30 6.90 22.96 17.31
CA GLN A 30 7.23 24.33 16.94
C GLN A 30 6.04 25.26 17.15
N ALA A 31 6.37 26.29 17.89
CA ALA A 31 5.58 27.38 18.38
C ALA A 31 4.79 28.11 17.28
N ARG A 32 3.51 28.36 17.56
CA ARG A 32 2.79 29.50 17.04
C ARG A 32 3.32 30.74 17.74
N ALA A 33 3.83 31.67 16.95
CA ALA A 33 4.07 33.03 17.39
C ALA A 33 2.89 33.90 16.97
N ASP A 34 2.34 34.57 17.96
CA ASP A 34 1.52 35.75 17.93
C ASP A 34 1.98 36.81 16.94
N ALA A 35 1.02 37.44 16.31
CA ALA A 35 1.13 38.85 15.94
C ALA A 35 -0.27 39.47 15.94
N GLY A 36 -0.50 40.25 16.75
CA GLY A 36 -0.97 41.49 17.19
C GLY A 36 -1.97 42.19 16.28
N GLU A 37 -3.05 42.63 16.95
CA GLU A 37 -3.98 43.65 16.56
C GLU A 37 -3.30 44.97 16.14
N GLU A 38 -3.85 45.62 15.14
CA GLU A 38 -4.11 47.06 15.18
C GLU A 38 -5.16 47.50 14.14
N THR A 39 -6.32 47.85 14.62
CA THR A 39 -7.05 49.10 14.61
C THR A 39 -7.42 49.71 13.26
N ALA A 40 -8.72 49.69 13.08
CA ALA A 40 -9.69 50.65 12.52
C ALA A 40 -9.22 51.90 11.77
N ALA A 41 -9.86 52.16 10.64
CA ALA A 41 -10.47 53.46 10.34
C ALA A 41 -11.57 53.33 9.27
N GLN A 42 -12.70 53.89 9.63
CA GLN A 42 -13.92 54.14 8.87
C GLN A 42 -13.72 55.17 7.76
N SER A 43 -14.51 55.07 6.70
CA SER A 43 -15.25 56.18 6.07
C SER A 43 -16.05 55.64 4.90
N SER A 44 -17.34 55.46 5.02
CA SER A 44 -18.45 56.35 4.69
C SER A 44 -18.64 56.67 3.21
N ALA A 45 -19.79 56.15 2.71
CA ALA A 45 -20.86 56.83 1.94
C ALA A 45 -20.46 57.30 0.51
N GLU A 46 -21.26 57.19 -0.51
CA GLU A 46 -22.70 57.41 -0.73
C GLU A 46 -23.10 56.86 -2.10
N SER A 47 -24.25 56.28 -2.16
CA SER A 47 -25.42 56.48 -2.99
C SER A 47 -25.32 57.24 -4.33
N SER A 48 -25.87 56.65 -5.39
CA SER A 48 -26.93 57.23 -6.23
C SER A 48 -27.33 56.26 -7.34
N THR A 49 -28.47 55.62 -7.31
CA THR A 49 -29.76 55.80 -7.96
C THR A 49 -29.75 56.19 -9.45
N ALA A 50 -30.38 55.36 -10.25
CA ALA A 50 -31.42 55.54 -11.27
C ALA A 50 -31.17 54.61 -12.44
N ALA A 51 -32.00 53.67 -12.72
CA ALA A 51 -33.36 53.58 -13.17
C ALA A 51 -33.51 53.48 -14.71
N GLN A 52 -34.21 52.40 -15.11
CA GLN A 52 -35.08 52.24 -16.29
C GLN A 52 -34.37 52.00 -17.63
N SER A 53 -34.80 51.11 -18.52
CA SER A 53 -36.02 50.37 -18.77
C SER A 53 -35.87 49.59 -20.07
N ALA A 54 -36.49 48.44 -20.13
CA ALA A 54 -37.15 47.83 -21.29
C ALA A 54 -36.33 47.25 -22.46
N GLY A 55 -36.59 45.99 -22.73
CA GLY A 55 -36.34 45.35 -24.02
C GLY A 55 -36.39 43.85 -23.92
N GLN A 56 -37.57 43.26 -23.73
CA GLN A 56 -37.83 41.86 -24.00
C GLN A 56 -37.61 41.55 -25.47
N THR A 57 -36.75 40.58 -25.79
CA THR A 57 -37.02 39.66 -26.90
C THR A 57 -36.28 38.38 -26.58
N THR A 58 -37.05 37.34 -26.32
CA THR A 58 -36.63 35.97 -26.35
C THR A 58 -36.32 35.53 -27.80
N PRO A 59 -35.29 34.76 -28.03
CA PRO A 59 -35.27 33.77 -29.08
C PRO A 59 -35.30 32.35 -28.49
N SER A 60 -36.35 31.73 -28.84
CA SER A 60 -36.58 30.33 -29.14
C SER A 60 -35.41 29.35 -28.94
N ALA A 61 -35.69 28.35 -28.12
CA ALA A 61 -34.91 27.14 -27.98
C ALA A 61 -34.61 26.50 -29.36
N SER A 62 -33.34 26.34 -29.64
CA SER A 62 -32.87 25.36 -30.64
C SER A 62 -32.40 24.11 -29.94
N PRO A 63 -32.65 22.93 -30.48
CA PRO A 63 -32.38 21.67 -29.81
C PRO A 63 -30.88 21.45 -29.69
N SER A 64 -30.43 21.22 -28.48
CA SER A 64 -29.11 20.74 -28.18
C SER A 64 -28.94 19.34 -28.79
N LEU A 65 -28.23 19.28 -29.92
CA LEU A 65 -27.62 18.05 -30.40
C LEU A 65 -26.47 17.71 -29.44
N ALA A 66 -26.71 16.80 -28.52
CA ALA A 66 -25.63 16.15 -27.79
C ALA A 66 -24.66 15.54 -28.81
N PRO A 67 -23.33 15.78 -28.72
CA PRO A 67 -22.40 15.04 -29.55
C PRO A 67 -22.38 13.59 -29.07
N THR A 68 -22.89 12.71 -29.94
CA THR A 68 -22.74 11.26 -29.82
C THR A 68 -21.28 10.95 -30.01
N GLY A 69 -20.53 10.71 -28.92
CA GLY A 69 -19.11 10.34 -29.03
C GLY A 69 -18.19 10.68 -27.84
N ALA A 70 -18.73 11.17 -26.73
CA ALA A 70 -17.94 11.08 -25.50
C ALA A 70 -18.01 9.63 -25.01
N PRO A 71 -16.89 8.96 -24.70
CA PRO A 71 -16.99 7.73 -23.95
C PRO A 71 -17.72 8.11 -22.67
N GLU A 72 -18.86 7.48 -22.42
CA GLU A 72 -19.50 7.48 -21.12
C GLU A 72 -18.40 6.92 -20.20
N ALA A 73 -17.75 7.84 -19.49
CA ALA A 73 -16.74 7.46 -18.52
C ALA A 73 -17.49 6.60 -17.52
N ALA A 74 -17.28 5.29 -17.61
CA ALA A 74 -17.78 4.36 -16.63
C ALA A 74 -17.40 4.91 -15.26
N ASP A 75 -18.39 5.26 -14.47
CA ASP A 75 -18.20 5.66 -13.09
C ASP A 75 -17.53 4.45 -12.40
N PRO A 76 -16.26 4.55 -11.97
CA PRO A 76 -15.57 3.43 -11.33
C PRO A 76 -16.27 3.03 -10.02
N SER A 77 -17.19 3.85 -9.50
CA SER A 77 -17.99 3.51 -8.33
C SER A 77 -19.14 2.52 -8.63
N ALA A 78 -19.49 2.25 -9.90
CA ALA A 78 -20.58 1.36 -10.23
C ALA A 78 -20.16 -0.11 -10.47
N SER A 79 -18.88 -0.43 -10.49
CA SER A 79 -18.36 -1.81 -10.66
C SER A 79 -17.28 -2.23 -9.67
N GLU A 80 -16.97 -1.41 -8.67
CA GLU A 80 -16.24 -1.88 -7.49
C GLU A 80 -17.21 -2.73 -6.62
N GLN A 81 -17.54 -3.88 -7.12
CA GLN A 81 -17.83 -5.00 -6.24
C GLN A 81 -16.57 -5.17 -5.39
N GLU A 82 -16.68 -4.92 -4.08
CA GLU A 82 -15.62 -5.13 -3.09
C GLU A 82 -14.93 -6.47 -3.34
N ARG A 83 -13.95 -6.49 -4.22
CA ARG A 83 -12.91 -7.51 -4.16
C ARG A 83 -12.01 -7.04 -3.03
N GLY A 84 -12.36 -7.46 -1.82
CA GLY A 84 -11.44 -7.40 -0.70
C GLY A 84 -10.09 -7.91 -1.14
N ALA A 85 -9.01 -7.49 -0.46
CA ALA A 85 -7.70 -8.05 -0.69
C ALA A 85 -7.85 -9.58 -0.83
N PRO A 86 -7.13 -10.22 -1.77
CA PRO A 86 -7.31 -11.62 -2.08
C PRO A 86 -7.23 -12.45 -0.79
N ALA A 87 -8.14 -13.39 -0.64
CA ALA A 87 -8.14 -14.28 0.51
C ALA A 87 -6.77 -14.96 0.63
N SER A 88 -6.23 -15.02 1.84
CA SER A 88 -4.98 -15.72 2.14
C SER A 88 -5.05 -17.15 1.61
N SER A 89 -4.50 -17.37 0.43
CA SER A 89 -4.25 -18.72 -0.08
C SER A 89 -2.87 -19.14 0.41
N ALA A 90 -2.80 -19.64 1.62
CA ALA A 90 -1.61 -20.34 2.08
C ALA A 90 -1.43 -21.56 1.17
N SER A 91 -0.55 -21.45 0.18
CA SER A 91 -0.10 -22.63 -0.58
C SER A 91 0.74 -23.48 0.36
N ASN A 92 0.35 -24.73 0.53
CA ASN A 92 1.07 -25.72 1.36
C ASN A 92 2.36 -26.25 0.69
N GLU A 93 2.88 -25.58 -0.33
CA GLU A 93 4.13 -26.01 -0.94
C GLU A 93 5.31 -25.46 -0.13
N PRO A 94 6.23 -26.36 0.34
CA PRO A 94 7.36 -25.93 1.15
C PRO A 94 8.33 -25.11 0.31
N PRO A 95 8.72 -23.92 0.77
CA PRO A 95 9.72 -23.12 0.08
C PRO A 95 11.09 -23.79 0.08
N THR A 96 11.85 -23.57 -0.99
CA THR A 96 13.14 -24.21 -1.30
C THR A 96 14.35 -23.74 -0.47
N MET A 97 14.18 -23.23 0.74
CA MET A 97 15.34 -23.03 1.62
C MET A 97 15.80 -24.37 2.21
N ASN A 98 17.11 -24.55 2.36
CA ASN A 98 17.76 -25.77 2.91
C ASN A 98 17.52 -25.94 4.42
N ALA A 99 16.25 -25.99 4.85
CA ALA A 99 15.94 -26.36 6.23
C ALA A 99 16.09 -27.88 6.37
N PRO A 100 16.83 -28.40 7.35
CA PRO A 100 16.94 -29.83 7.58
C PRO A 100 15.55 -30.40 7.87
N ASP A 101 15.20 -31.49 7.18
CA ASP A 101 13.96 -32.23 7.42
C ASP A 101 14.11 -33.15 8.63
N GLU A 102 13.38 -32.86 9.68
CA GLU A 102 13.32 -33.61 10.92
C GLU A 102 12.04 -34.40 11.10
N THR A 103 11.24 -34.55 10.04
CA THR A 103 9.97 -35.30 10.09
C THR A 103 10.26 -36.74 10.57
N GLY A 104 9.57 -37.15 11.64
CA GLY A 104 9.73 -38.45 12.25
C GLY A 104 11.02 -38.63 13.09
N ARG A 105 11.85 -37.59 13.23
CA ARG A 105 13.10 -37.63 14.01
C ARG A 105 13.00 -37.06 15.43
N GLY A 106 11.80 -36.74 15.86
CA GLY A 106 11.58 -36.11 17.19
C GLY A 106 10.12 -35.99 17.54
N ALA A 107 9.86 -35.20 18.55
CA ALA A 107 8.52 -34.93 19.04
C ALA A 107 8.36 -33.49 19.50
N TRP A 108 7.18 -32.93 19.29
CA TRP A 108 6.79 -31.65 19.85
C TRP A 108 6.63 -31.75 21.38
N VAL A 109 7.23 -30.82 22.08
CA VAL A 109 7.13 -30.68 23.53
C VAL A 109 6.66 -29.27 23.86
N ARG A 110 5.76 -29.15 24.83
CA ARG A 110 5.29 -27.88 25.33
C ARG A 110 5.62 -27.79 26.82
N ASP A 111 6.15 -26.68 27.24
CA ASP A 111 6.33 -26.33 28.65
C ASP A 111 5.71 -24.97 28.98
N SER A 112 6.07 -24.36 30.10
CA SER A 112 5.53 -23.06 30.55
C SER A 112 6.01 -21.88 29.70
N VAL A 113 7.06 -22.03 28.90
CA VAL A 113 7.63 -21.00 28.04
C VAL A 113 7.05 -21.06 26.63
N GLY A 114 6.90 -22.27 26.05
CA GLY A 114 6.41 -22.41 24.70
C GLY A 114 6.57 -23.82 24.13
N TRP A 115 6.43 -23.87 22.79
CA TRP A 115 6.66 -25.10 22.04
C TRP A 115 8.11 -25.21 21.61
N TRP A 116 8.67 -26.44 21.64
CA TRP A 116 9.99 -26.76 21.15
C TRP A 116 10.03 -28.17 20.57
N TRP A 117 11.02 -28.45 19.72
CA TRP A 117 11.19 -29.74 19.06
C TRP A 117 12.28 -30.53 19.75
N ARG A 118 11.95 -31.70 20.34
CA ARG A 118 12.90 -32.61 20.92
C ARG A 118 13.25 -33.70 19.94
N ARG A 119 14.51 -33.73 19.52
CA ARG A 119 15.04 -34.80 18.66
C ARG A 119 15.12 -36.12 19.42
N ALA A 120 15.23 -37.25 18.65
CA ALA A 120 15.34 -38.60 19.24
C ALA A 120 16.58 -38.81 20.12
N ASP A 121 17.66 -38.09 19.83
CA ASP A 121 18.91 -38.06 20.63
C ASP A 121 18.83 -37.15 21.88
N GLY A 122 17.70 -36.51 22.11
CA GLY A 122 17.46 -35.61 23.24
C GLY A 122 17.92 -34.16 23.00
N THR A 123 18.51 -33.85 21.86
CA THR A 123 18.87 -32.47 21.46
C THR A 123 17.66 -31.69 20.94
N TYR A 124 17.84 -30.39 20.65
CA TYR A 124 16.83 -29.52 20.07
C TYR A 124 17.45 -28.53 19.09
N PRO A 125 16.70 -28.05 18.07
CA PRO A 125 17.17 -27.00 17.19
C PRO A 125 17.22 -25.64 17.93
N ALA A 126 18.21 -24.81 17.60
CA ALA A 126 18.31 -23.44 18.12
C ALA A 126 18.90 -22.53 17.04
N SER A 127 18.35 -21.32 16.91
CA SER A 127 18.71 -20.29 15.92
C SER A 127 18.74 -20.86 14.49
N GLN A 128 17.71 -21.64 14.12
CA GLN A 128 17.69 -22.29 12.81
C GLN A 128 16.27 -22.61 12.33
N TRP A 129 16.12 -22.71 11.03
CA TRP A 129 14.96 -23.26 10.35
C TRP A 129 14.98 -24.78 10.35
N VAL A 130 13.82 -25.39 10.51
CA VAL A 130 13.64 -26.84 10.46
C VAL A 130 12.34 -27.16 9.74
N ALA A 131 12.35 -28.14 8.86
CA ALA A 131 11.16 -28.70 8.23
C ALA A 131 10.63 -29.87 9.07
N ILE A 132 9.36 -29.83 9.43
CA ILE A 132 8.69 -30.88 10.22
C ILE A 132 7.31 -31.09 9.64
N GLY A 133 7.01 -32.29 9.17
CA GLY A 133 5.69 -32.64 8.63
C GLY A 133 5.31 -31.81 7.39
N GLY A 134 6.29 -31.45 6.54
CA GLY A 134 6.07 -30.66 5.33
C GLY A 134 5.92 -29.15 5.59
N SER A 135 5.98 -28.69 6.85
CA SER A 135 5.93 -27.28 7.22
C SER A 135 7.29 -26.83 7.75
N ARG A 136 7.58 -25.53 7.61
CA ARG A 136 8.82 -24.92 8.12
C ARG A 136 8.56 -24.12 9.36
N TYR A 137 9.48 -24.27 10.30
CA TYR A 137 9.47 -23.65 11.62
C TYR A 137 10.83 -23.00 11.87
N TYR A 138 10.83 -21.91 12.62
CA TYR A 138 12.08 -21.33 13.14
C TYR A 138 12.13 -21.52 14.64
N PHE A 139 13.28 -21.95 15.14
CA PHE A 139 13.56 -22.07 16.58
C PHE A 139 14.54 -21.01 16.99
N ASN A 140 14.17 -20.21 17.99
CA ASN A 140 15.01 -19.13 18.51
C ASN A 140 16.28 -19.67 19.21
N GLY A 141 17.15 -18.78 19.69
CA GLY A 141 18.41 -19.15 20.33
C GLY A 141 18.26 -19.99 21.61
N SER A 142 17.08 -20.01 22.22
CA SER A 142 16.75 -20.84 23.38
C SER A 142 16.05 -22.16 22.98
N GLY A 143 15.87 -22.41 21.66
CA GLY A 143 15.25 -23.62 21.12
C GLY A 143 13.72 -23.61 21.11
N TYR A 144 13.06 -22.48 21.41
CA TYR A 144 11.62 -22.37 21.32
C TYR A 144 11.17 -21.96 19.92
N MET A 145 10.05 -22.53 19.50
CA MET A 145 9.39 -22.21 18.24
C MET A 145 8.97 -20.73 18.20
N ALA A 146 9.38 -20.03 17.15
CA ALA A 146 8.99 -18.65 16.90
C ALA A 146 7.57 -18.56 16.29
N THR A 147 6.90 -17.43 16.52
CA THR A 147 5.61 -17.06 15.92
C THR A 147 5.61 -15.56 15.61
N GLY A 148 4.74 -15.11 14.68
CA GLY A 148 4.68 -13.72 14.25
C GLY A 148 5.85 -13.32 13.35
N TRP A 149 6.16 -12.04 13.33
CA TRP A 149 7.25 -11.51 12.50
C TRP A 149 8.62 -11.97 12.98
N LEU A 150 9.40 -12.46 12.05
CA LEU A 150 10.77 -12.92 12.26
C LEU A 150 11.69 -12.22 11.25
N ARG A 151 12.77 -11.62 11.73
CA ARG A 151 13.87 -11.19 10.89
C ARG A 151 15.00 -12.22 10.97
N ASP A 152 15.41 -12.74 9.80
CA ASP A 152 16.55 -13.63 9.67
C ASP A 152 17.45 -13.10 8.56
N GLY A 153 18.65 -12.65 8.91
CA GLY A 153 19.50 -11.86 8.03
C GLY A 153 18.86 -10.51 7.68
N ASP A 154 18.72 -10.25 6.39
CA ASP A 154 18.09 -9.03 5.86
C ASP A 154 16.60 -9.24 5.52
N ASP A 155 16.13 -10.47 5.57
CA ASP A 155 14.80 -10.88 5.18
C ASP A 155 13.82 -10.90 6.37
N TRP A 156 12.56 -10.56 6.07
CA TRP A 156 11.46 -10.70 6.99
C TRP A 156 10.54 -11.85 6.60
N PHE A 157 10.07 -12.58 7.60
CA PHE A 157 9.19 -13.73 7.50
C PHE A 157 8.02 -13.58 8.46
N PHE A 158 6.92 -14.25 8.19
CA PHE A 158 5.81 -14.31 9.11
C PHE A 158 5.45 -15.76 9.44
N LEU A 159 5.46 -16.07 10.74
CA LEU A 159 5.12 -17.39 11.28
C LEU A 159 3.73 -17.34 11.88
N ALA A 160 2.87 -18.27 11.47
CA ALA A 160 1.53 -18.41 12.05
C ALA A 160 1.59 -18.64 13.57
N PRO A 161 0.47 -18.52 14.30
CA PRO A 161 0.41 -18.91 15.71
C PRO A 161 0.74 -20.38 15.95
N SER A 162 0.60 -21.24 14.91
CA SER A 162 1.05 -22.63 14.91
C SER A 162 2.59 -22.79 14.75
N GLY A 163 3.30 -21.69 14.51
CA GLY A 163 4.73 -21.66 14.21
C GLY A 163 5.08 -21.94 12.74
N THR A 164 4.11 -22.27 11.90
CA THR A 164 4.37 -22.57 10.47
C THR A 164 4.69 -21.30 9.71
N LEU A 165 5.72 -21.36 8.84
CA LEU A 165 6.04 -20.28 7.91
C LEU A 165 4.86 -20.08 6.94
N LEU A 166 4.45 -18.83 6.75
CA LEU A 166 3.43 -18.45 5.79
C LEU A 166 4.05 -17.92 4.49
N GLY A 167 3.32 -18.11 3.38
CA GLY A 167 3.52 -17.50 2.09
C GLY A 167 2.22 -16.92 1.56
N GLY A 168 2.29 -16.03 0.55
CA GLY A 168 1.15 -15.33 0.01
C GLY A 168 0.70 -14.14 0.86
N TRP A 169 -0.57 -13.79 0.77
CA TRP A 169 -1.14 -12.64 1.46
C TRP A 169 -1.34 -12.88 2.96
N VAL A 170 -0.88 -11.94 3.77
CA VAL A 170 -1.04 -11.96 5.23
C VAL A 170 -1.61 -10.61 5.68
N ASN A 171 -2.65 -10.66 6.50
CA ASN A 171 -3.14 -9.47 7.21
C ASN A 171 -2.65 -9.52 8.66
N ASP A 172 -1.92 -8.50 9.07
CA ASP A 172 -1.48 -8.34 10.45
C ASP A 172 -1.75 -6.91 10.91
N GLY A 173 -2.47 -6.76 12.02
CA GLY A 173 -2.82 -5.46 12.58
C GLY A 173 -3.61 -4.54 11.64
N GLY A 174 -4.36 -5.08 10.66
CA GLY A 174 -5.12 -4.34 9.67
C GLY A 174 -4.32 -3.91 8.44
N SER A 175 -3.03 -4.21 8.38
CA SER A 175 -2.18 -4.01 7.21
C SER A 175 -1.99 -5.31 6.44
N TRP A 176 -1.98 -5.23 5.11
CA TRP A 176 -1.72 -6.36 4.25
C TRP A 176 -0.26 -6.41 3.85
N TYR A 177 0.28 -7.62 3.83
CA TYR A 177 1.65 -7.94 3.44
C TYR A 177 1.62 -9.07 2.43
N TYR A 178 2.60 -9.13 1.56
CA TYR A 178 2.79 -10.26 0.66
C TYR A 178 4.12 -10.94 0.94
N LEU A 179 4.06 -12.23 1.21
CA LEU A 179 5.21 -13.09 1.42
C LEU A 179 5.38 -13.95 0.18
N ASP A 180 6.59 -14.07 -0.34
CA ASP A 180 6.86 -14.95 -1.47
C ASP A 180 6.39 -16.38 -1.16
N SER A 181 5.58 -16.94 -2.04
CA SER A 181 4.90 -18.21 -1.81
C SER A 181 5.89 -19.39 -1.70
N THR A 182 7.11 -19.23 -2.21
CA THR A 182 8.14 -20.26 -2.22
C THR A 182 9.13 -20.09 -1.07
N SER A 183 9.65 -18.89 -0.89
CA SER A 183 10.66 -18.61 0.14
C SER A 183 10.05 -18.15 1.47
N GLY A 184 8.85 -17.56 1.46
CA GLY A 184 8.25 -16.92 2.62
C GLY A 184 8.80 -15.53 2.91
N VAL A 185 9.69 -14.99 2.06
CA VAL A 185 10.31 -13.67 2.24
C VAL A 185 9.26 -12.59 1.98
N MET A 186 9.18 -11.60 2.86
CA MET A 186 8.30 -10.45 2.72
C MET A 186 8.73 -9.56 1.54
N HIS A 187 7.78 -9.22 0.67
CA HIS A 187 8.00 -8.31 -0.44
C HIS A 187 7.95 -6.84 -0.01
N THR A 188 8.75 -6.02 -0.70
CA THR A 188 8.72 -4.55 -0.66
C THR A 188 8.79 -4.01 -2.09
N GLY A 189 8.32 -2.77 -2.30
CA GLY A 189 8.27 -2.15 -3.63
C GLY A 189 7.12 -2.68 -4.48
N MET A 190 7.25 -2.51 -5.81
CA MET A 190 6.28 -3.01 -6.78
C MET A 190 6.29 -4.54 -6.80
N THR A 191 5.16 -5.14 -6.53
CA THR A 191 4.99 -6.59 -6.38
C THR A 191 3.88 -7.09 -7.30
N GLY A 192 4.21 -7.98 -8.23
CA GLY A 192 3.24 -8.62 -9.13
C GLY A 192 2.71 -9.92 -8.51
N VAL A 193 1.38 -10.03 -8.38
CA VAL A 193 0.71 -11.23 -7.87
C VAL A 193 -0.45 -11.55 -8.81
N ASP A 194 -0.46 -12.75 -9.39
CA ASP A 194 -1.51 -13.24 -10.28
C ASP A 194 -1.88 -12.25 -11.42
N GLY A 195 -0.85 -11.59 -11.99
CA GLY A 195 -1.02 -10.63 -13.08
C GLY A 195 -1.48 -9.24 -12.65
N THR A 196 -1.64 -8.98 -11.37
CA THR A 196 -1.98 -7.68 -10.79
C THR A 196 -0.78 -7.10 -10.05
N TRP A 197 -0.54 -5.80 -10.23
CA TRP A 197 0.53 -5.09 -9.53
C TRP A 197 0.02 -4.44 -8.25
N TYR A 198 0.83 -4.54 -7.21
CA TYR A 198 0.63 -3.94 -5.89
C TYR A 198 1.89 -3.18 -5.48
N TYR A 199 1.77 -2.28 -4.53
CA TYR A 199 2.93 -1.60 -3.95
C TYR A 199 3.00 -1.85 -2.45
N MET A 200 4.11 -2.47 -2.04
CA MET A 200 4.48 -2.68 -0.64
C MET A 200 5.48 -1.60 -0.24
N ASP A 201 5.23 -0.84 0.81
CA ASP A 201 6.19 0.16 1.26
C ASP A 201 7.45 -0.48 1.88
N SER A 202 8.36 0.34 2.39
CA SER A 202 9.61 -0.14 2.99
C SER A 202 9.41 -0.99 4.26
N SER A 203 8.23 -0.95 4.86
CA SER A 203 7.86 -1.83 5.98
C SER A 203 7.19 -3.12 5.51
N GLY A 204 6.98 -3.29 4.21
CA GLY A 204 6.23 -4.38 3.60
C GLY A 204 4.72 -4.19 3.59
N ALA A 205 4.20 -3.09 4.15
CA ALA A 205 2.77 -2.85 4.19
C ALA A 205 2.24 -2.41 2.81
N MET A 206 1.16 -3.06 2.34
CA MET A 206 0.48 -2.71 1.09
C MET A 206 -0.10 -1.30 1.16
N ARG A 207 0.13 -0.52 0.11
CA ARG A 207 -0.35 0.86 -0.01
C ARG A 207 -1.54 0.94 -0.95
N THR A 208 -2.44 1.88 -0.65
CA THR A 208 -3.62 2.23 -1.45
C THR A 208 -3.63 3.74 -1.70
N GLY A 209 -4.41 4.20 -2.69
CA GLY A 209 -4.45 5.59 -3.08
C GLY A 209 -3.22 6.03 -3.88
N TRP A 210 -2.92 7.32 -3.86
CA TRP A 210 -1.79 7.88 -4.59
C TRP A 210 -0.44 7.56 -3.95
N VAL A 211 0.48 7.05 -4.77
CA VAL A 211 1.86 6.74 -4.37
C VAL A 211 2.83 7.36 -5.36
N SER A 212 3.79 8.13 -4.87
CA SER A 212 4.87 8.70 -5.69
C SER A 212 6.03 7.71 -5.75
N LEU A 213 6.34 7.23 -6.95
CA LEU A 213 7.45 6.33 -7.24
C LEU A 213 8.51 7.05 -8.08
N PRO A 214 9.70 6.48 -8.30
CA PRO A 214 10.76 7.12 -9.07
C PRO A 214 10.40 7.46 -10.52
N ASP A 215 9.45 6.73 -11.12
CA ASP A 215 8.96 6.91 -12.48
C ASP A 215 7.72 7.81 -12.57
N GLY A 216 7.12 8.20 -11.43
CA GLY A 216 5.98 9.09 -11.38
C GLY A 216 4.95 8.74 -10.32
N TRP A 217 3.78 9.37 -10.42
CA TRP A 217 2.66 9.06 -9.55
C TRP A 217 1.86 7.87 -10.07
N HIS A 218 1.49 6.98 -9.17
CA HIS A 218 0.63 5.82 -9.40
C HIS A 218 -0.57 5.89 -8.47
N TYR A 219 -1.64 5.21 -8.84
CA TYR A 219 -2.80 5.05 -7.98
C TYR A 219 -3.11 3.57 -7.77
N PHE A 220 -3.32 3.21 -6.51
CA PHE A 220 -3.69 1.87 -6.10
C PHE A 220 -5.10 1.89 -5.51
N ALA A 221 -5.99 1.05 -6.03
CA ALA A 221 -7.36 0.94 -5.56
C ALA A 221 -7.44 0.56 -4.07
N SER A 222 -8.61 0.60 -3.47
CA SER A 222 -8.84 0.13 -2.09
C SER A 222 -8.46 -1.34 -1.87
N SER A 223 -8.52 -2.15 -2.94
CA SER A 223 -8.01 -3.53 -2.97
C SER A 223 -6.48 -3.64 -2.99
N GLY A 224 -5.76 -2.53 -3.15
CA GLY A 224 -4.32 -2.48 -3.37
C GLY A 224 -3.90 -2.67 -4.83
N ALA A 225 -4.81 -3.00 -5.75
CA ALA A 225 -4.49 -3.20 -7.16
C ALA A 225 -4.09 -1.88 -7.84
N GLN A 226 -3.00 -1.89 -8.62
CA GLN A 226 -2.59 -0.74 -9.43
C GLN A 226 -3.66 -0.43 -10.49
N MET A 227 -3.99 0.85 -10.62
CA MET A 227 -4.95 1.34 -11.59
C MET A 227 -4.26 1.77 -12.89
N GLY A 228 -4.99 1.62 -14.01
CA GLY A 228 -4.64 2.16 -15.33
C GLY A 228 -5.88 2.70 -16.03
N GLY A 229 -5.70 3.64 -16.96
CA GLY A 229 -6.79 4.32 -17.65
C GLY A 229 -7.33 5.52 -16.88
N TRP A 230 -8.62 5.82 -17.10
CA TRP A 230 -9.27 6.96 -16.45
C TRP A 230 -9.57 6.70 -14.99
N LEU A 231 -9.21 7.66 -14.14
CA LEU A 231 -9.47 7.66 -12.71
C LEU A 231 -10.18 8.97 -12.33
N ARG A 232 -11.25 8.88 -11.55
CA ARG A 232 -11.86 10.04 -10.90
C ARG A 232 -11.56 10.01 -9.42
N ASP A 233 -10.84 11.03 -8.95
CA ASP A 233 -10.49 11.16 -7.54
C ASP A 233 -10.58 12.62 -7.09
N GLY A 234 -11.11 12.87 -5.89
CA GLY A 234 -11.26 14.22 -5.35
C GLY A 234 -12.06 15.19 -6.24
N GLY A 235 -12.95 14.67 -7.10
CA GLY A 235 -13.75 15.47 -8.04
C GLY A 235 -13.04 15.81 -9.35
N ALA A 236 -11.76 15.47 -9.52
CA ALA A 236 -10.98 15.65 -10.74
C ALA A 236 -10.81 14.32 -11.50
N TRP A 237 -10.60 14.42 -12.81
CA TRP A 237 -10.24 13.29 -13.64
C TRP A 237 -8.74 13.24 -13.87
N TYR A 238 -8.18 12.04 -13.84
CA TYR A 238 -6.78 11.72 -14.10
C TYR A 238 -6.71 10.63 -15.15
N TYR A 239 -5.58 10.52 -15.84
CA TYR A 239 -5.30 9.41 -16.73
C TYR A 239 -4.01 8.73 -16.33
N LEU A 240 -4.11 7.45 -16.02
CA LEU A 240 -2.98 6.58 -15.69
C LEU A 240 -2.64 5.75 -16.94
N ASP A 241 -1.39 5.67 -17.32
CA ASP A 241 -0.98 4.87 -18.46
C ASP A 241 -1.37 3.40 -18.24
N PRO A 242 -2.15 2.78 -19.14
CA PRO A 242 -2.62 1.41 -18.96
C PRO A 242 -1.51 0.36 -18.92
N ASN A 243 -0.31 0.68 -19.45
CA ASN A 243 0.78 -0.28 -19.53
C ASN A 243 1.65 -0.30 -18.27
N ASN A 244 1.83 0.86 -17.63
CA ASN A 244 2.74 0.99 -16.48
C ASN A 244 2.12 1.67 -15.26
N GLY A 245 0.87 2.18 -15.36
CA GLY A 245 0.16 2.82 -14.26
C GLY A 245 0.61 4.24 -13.92
N VAL A 246 1.55 4.83 -14.68
CA VAL A 246 2.08 6.18 -14.40
C VAL A 246 1.05 7.23 -14.75
N MET A 247 0.78 8.18 -13.86
CA MET A 247 -0.08 9.32 -14.08
C MET A 247 0.45 10.21 -15.20
N ARG A 248 -0.40 10.52 -16.17
CA ARG A 248 -0.07 11.40 -17.29
C ARG A 248 -0.25 12.86 -16.91
N THR A 249 0.63 13.71 -17.46
CA THR A 249 0.58 15.19 -17.42
C THR A 249 0.78 15.75 -18.82
N GLY A 250 0.36 16.99 -19.05
CA GLY A 250 0.44 17.64 -20.36
C GLY A 250 -0.61 17.10 -21.34
N MET A 251 -0.33 17.31 -22.64
CA MET A 251 -1.18 16.82 -23.72
C MET A 251 -1.14 15.29 -23.78
N THR A 252 -2.28 14.66 -23.60
CA THR A 252 -2.41 13.21 -23.52
C THR A 252 -3.43 12.74 -24.55
N ARG A 253 -3.08 11.77 -25.40
CA ARG A 253 -3.97 11.21 -26.40
C ARG A 253 -4.52 9.87 -25.93
N VAL A 254 -5.85 9.78 -25.83
CA VAL A 254 -6.57 8.57 -25.40
C VAL A 254 -7.60 8.25 -26.48
N ASP A 255 -7.55 7.04 -27.04
CA ASP A 255 -8.47 6.55 -28.08
C ASP A 255 -8.68 7.54 -29.24
N GLY A 256 -7.56 8.17 -29.67
CA GLY A 256 -7.58 9.12 -30.77
C GLY A 256 -7.94 10.56 -30.39
N THR A 257 -8.45 10.81 -29.18
CA THR A 257 -8.86 12.12 -28.67
C THR A 257 -7.76 12.73 -27.80
N TRP A 258 -7.53 14.04 -27.92
CA TRP A 258 -6.59 14.77 -27.10
C TRP A 258 -7.26 15.35 -25.87
N TYR A 259 -6.56 15.24 -24.74
CA TYR A 259 -6.89 15.79 -23.43
C TYR A 259 -5.69 16.56 -22.88
N TYR A 260 -5.93 17.46 -21.96
CA TYR A 260 -4.85 18.14 -21.24
C TYR A 260 -4.94 17.87 -19.76
N MET A 261 -3.88 17.25 -19.23
CA MET A 261 -3.65 17.03 -17.81
C MET A 261 -2.70 18.11 -17.30
N ASP A 262 -3.06 18.87 -16.29
CA ASP A 262 -2.17 19.89 -15.73
C ASP A 262 -0.96 19.25 -14.99
N SER A 263 -0.13 20.07 -14.37
CA SER A 263 1.06 19.61 -13.64
C SER A 263 0.74 18.73 -12.42
N SER A 264 -0.49 18.78 -11.91
CA SER A 264 -0.98 17.90 -10.85
C SER A 264 -1.58 16.60 -11.39
N GLY A 265 -1.66 16.44 -12.73
CA GLY A 265 -2.32 15.34 -13.42
C GLY A 265 -3.82 15.53 -13.60
N ALA A 266 -4.42 16.61 -13.07
CA ALA A 266 -5.84 16.83 -13.19
C ALA A 266 -6.23 17.27 -14.60
N MET A 267 -7.25 16.61 -15.19
CA MET A 267 -7.80 16.94 -16.50
C MET A 267 -8.41 18.35 -16.49
N ARG A 268 -8.07 19.15 -17.48
CA ARG A 268 -8.57 20.52 -17.65
C ARG A 268 -9.67 20.59 -18.69
N THR A 269 -10.60 21.50 -18.47
CA THR A 269 -11.70 21.84 -19.40
C THR A 269 -11.70 23.35 -19.64
N GLY A 270 -12.35 23.81 -20.73
CA GLY A 270 -12.36 25.22 -21.10
C GLY A 270 -11.08 25.64 -21.80
N TRP A 271 -10.76 26.94 -21.76
CA TRP A 271 -9.58 27.49 -22.40
C TRP A 271 -8.31 27.22 -21.59
N VAL A 272 -7.30 26.68 -22.27
CA VAL A 272 -5.97 26.42 -21.71
C VAL A 272 -4.91 27.06 -22.61
N SER A 273 -4.04 27.87 -22.03
CA SER A 273 -2.89 28.46 -22.74
C SER A 273 -1.70 27.49 -22.70
N LEU A 274 -1.29 27.01 -23.85
CA LEU A 274 -0.13 26.15 -24.03
C LEU A 274 0.98 26.91 -24.78
N ALA A 275 2.15 26.29 -24.95
CA ALA A 275 3.30 26.91 -25.59
C ALA A 275 3.04 27.28 -27.07
N ASP A 276 2.17 26.55 -27.74
CA ASP A 276 1.77 26.70 -29.14
C ASP A 276 0.50 27.53 -29.33
N GLY A 277 -0.12 28.02 -28.23
CA GLY A 277 -1.28 28.88 -28.28
C GLY A 277 -2.41 28.47 -27.33
N TRP A 278 -3.59 29.04 -27.59
CA TRP A 278 -4.78 28.73 -26.83
C TRP A 278 -5.54 27.53 -27.40
N HIS A 279 -5.86 26.58 -26.53
CA HIS A 279 -6.64 25.39 -26.84
C HIS A 279 -7.92 25.40 -26.03
N TYR A 280 -9.01 24.88 -26.61
CA TYR A 280 -10.26 24.71 -25.91
C TYR A 280 -10.59 23.24 -25.71
N PHE A 281 -10.90 22.88 -24.46
CA PHE A 281 -11.30 21.53 -24.07
C PHE A 281 -12.77 21.55 -23.62
N ALA A 282 -13.58 20.69 -24.21
CA ALA A 282 -14.99 20.55 -23.88
C ALA A 282 -15.19 20.16 -22.40
N SER A 283 -16.44 20.15 -21.92
CA SER A 283 -16.76 19.69 -20.57
C SER A 283 -16.40 18.22 -20.34
N SER A 284 -16.30 17.41 -21.39
CA SER A 284 -15.78 16.03 -21.37
C SER A 284 -14.24 15.98 -21.27
N GLY A 285 -13.54 17.10 -21.33
CA GLY A 285 -12.09 17.18 -21.42
C GLY A 285 -11.51 16.99 -22.83
N ALA A 286 -12.32 16.62 -23.82
CA ALA A 286 -11.87 16.43 -25.20
C ALA A 286 -11.46 17.76 -25.82
N GLN A 287 -10.28 17.82 -26.47
CA GLN A 287 -9.85 18.99 -27.24
C GLN A 287 -10.78 19.20 -28.43
N MET A 288 -11.26 20.42 -28.57
CA MET A 288 -12.06 20.83 -29.73
C MET A 288 -11.15 21.34 -30.83
N GLY A 289 -11.36 20.84 -32.05
CA GLY A 289 -10.71 21.32 -33.25
C GLY A 289 -11.61 22.27 -34.03
N GLY A 290 -11.01 23.27 -34.74
CA GLY A 290 -11.72 24.24 -35.54
C GLY A 290 -12.09 25.53 -34.80
N TRP A 291 -12.72 26.46 -35.53
CA TRP A 291 -13.23 27.72 -34.96
C TRP A 291 -14.52 27.45 -34.20
N LEU A 292 -14.61 27.96 -32.97
CA LEU A 292 -15.83 27.95 -32.14
C LEU A 292 -16.73 29.10 -32.54
#